data_a922412b88af4797f197907b1e98797b
#
_entry.id   a922412b88af4797f197907b1e98797b
#
_cell.length_a   1.000
_cell.length_b   1.000
_cell.length_c   1.000
_cell.angle_alpha   90.00
_cell.angle_beta   90.00
_cell.angle_gamma   90.00
#
_symmetry.space_group_name_H-M   'P 1'
#
loop_
_entity.id
_entity.type
_entity.pdbx_description
1 polymer ?
#
loop_
_entity_poly.entity_id
_entity_poly.type
_entity_poly.pdbx_seq_one_letter_code
_entity_poly.pdbx_strand_id
1 'polypeptide(L)'
;MALIDVVVPDIGDFKDVAVIEILVQPGDTVAVEQSLVTVESDKASMEIPSSHAGVVKELKLALGDKLNQGSLVLSLEVADAAAAAPAPAPVAPAAAPATAAAAPVAVAPVPAAAAPVAGSFAGVADLDCDLLVLGAGPGGYSAAFRAADLGLKTVIVERYATLGGVCLNVGCIPSKALLHVAAVMDEVKHFADLGVSFAEPVLDLPKLLGHKNKVVAKLTGGLAAMAKLRKVTVVRGYGRFADPHHVTVEETSGDAQAPTGKRQTIRFKQCIIAAGSQAVRLPFLPDDPRIVDSTGALELRQSPKKMLVIGGGIIGLEMGTVYSTLGARLDVVEMLDSLMQGADRDLVKVWQKMNAPRFDNILLKTKTVGATAEADGIRVQFEGLDGSKSDGLYDLVLQAVGRTPNGQKIGADRAGVVVTDRGFIPVDQQMRTNVPHIFAIGDVVGQPMLAHKAVHEGHVAAEVAAGDSKALFDARVIPSVAYTDPEVAWVGLTEDEARARGIPVRKGLFPWAASGRAIANGRDEGFTKLLFDDSPDAHGHGRILGGGIVGTHAGDMIGEVALAIEMGADAVDIGKTIHPHPTLGESIGLAAEVAHGSCTDLPPPRR
;
A
#
# COMPACT_ATOMS: atom_id res chain seq x y z
N MET A 1 46.22 0.35 -5.84
CA MET A 1 45.12 -0.27 -5.08
C MET A 1 45.68 -0.66 -3.73
N ALA A 2 45.15 -0.08 -2.66
CA ALA A 2 45.53 -0.40 -1.29
C ALA A 2 44.53 -1.34 -0.65
N LEU A 3 44.98 -2.29 0.16
CA LEU A 3 44.10 -3.10 1.01
C LEU A 3 43.91 -2.34 2.33
N ILE A 4 42.65 -2.13 2.70
CA ILE A 4 42.25 -1.49 3.95
C ILE A 4 41.39 -2.49 4.76
N ASP A 5 41.74 -2.63 6.02
CA ASP A 5 40.98 -3.45 6.94
C ASP A 5 39.85 -2.62 7.55
N VAL A 6 38.61 -3.12 7.43
CA VAL A 6 37.43 -2.52 8.08
C VAL A 6 37.20 -3.20 9.40
N VAL A 7 37.15 -2.40 10.46
CA VAL A 7 36.96 -2.86 11.83
C VAL A 7 35.63 -2.38 12.38
N VAL A 8 35.11 -3.07 13.39
CA VAL A 8 33.91 -2.67 14.12
C VAL A 8 34.14 -1.30 14.74
N PRO A 9 33.32 -0.29 14.40
CA PRO A 9 33.42 1.05 14.99
C PRO A 9 33.09 1.05 16.47
N ASP A 10 33.05 2.22 17.08
CA ASP A 10 32.58 2.34 18.46
C ASP A 10 31.09 1.97 18.54
N ILE A 11 30.81 0.82 19.16
CA ILE A 11 29.46 0.29 19.39
C ILE A 11 28.98 0.56 20.84
N GLY A 12 29.64 1.44 21.55
CA GLY A 12 29.32 1.80 22.92
C GLY A 12 29.72 0.76 23.95
N ASP A 13 28.94 0.68 25.03
CA ASP A 13 29.22 -0.22 26.15
C ASP A 13 28.91 -1.70 25.87
N PHE A 14 28.53 -2.03 24.62
CA PHE A 14 28.23 -3.40 24.23
C PHE A 14 29.52 -4.21 24.02
N LYS A 15 29.55 -5.39 24.61
CA LYS A 15 30.64 -6.36 24.48
C LYS A 15 30.07 -7.70 24.00
N ASP A 16 30.91 -8.44 23.29
CA ASP A 16 30.59 -9.79 22.83
C ASP A 16 29.28 -9.88 22.02
N VAL A 17 29.01 -8.85 21.14
CA VAL A 17 27.84 -8.85 20.27
C VAL A 17 27.94 -9.94 19.20
N ALA A 18 26.88 -10.72 19.02
CA ALA A 18 26.88 -11.84 18.08
C ALA A 18 26.54 -11.39 16.65
N VAL A 19 27.27 -11.89 15.66
CA VAL A 19 26.93 -11.69 14.22
C VAL A 19 25.72 -12.53 13.88
N ILE A 20 24.61 -11.88 13.53
CA ILE A 20 23.36 -12.55 13.17
C ILE A 20 23.09 -12.55 11.66
N GLU A 21 23.73 -11.65 10.90
CA GLU A 21 23.59 -11.59 9.45
C GLU A 21 24.86 -11.01 8.81
N ILE A 22 25.24 -11.52 7.64
CA ILE A 22 26.34 -11.02 6.80
C ILE A 22 25.72 -10.52 5.50
N LEU A 23 25.87 -9.21 5.21
CA LEU A 23 25.17 -8.52 4.12
C LEU A 23 26.02 -8.41 2.85
N VAL A 24 27.29 -8.84 2.89
CA VAL A 24 28.23 -8.74 1.76
C VAL A 24 29.04 -10.03 1.57
N GLN A 25 29.50 -10.25 0.35
CA GLN A 25 30.33 -11.40 -0.02
C GLN A 25 31.65 -10.97 -0.65
N PRO A 26 32.71 -11.81 -0.63
CA PRO A 26 33.92 -11.53 -1.38
C PRO A 26 33.64 -11.30 -2.87
N GLY A 27 34.10 -10.16 -3.40
CA GLY A 27 33.82 -9.68 -4.75
C GLY A 27 32.78 -8.59 -4.86
N ASP A 28 32.00 -8.31 -3.82
CA ASP A 28 31.01 -7.23 -3.81
C ASP A 28 31.69 -5.87 -3.76
N THR A 29 31.11 -4.89 -4.47
CA THR A 29 31.51 -3.48 -4.37
C THR A 29 30.66 -2.80 -3.31
N VAL A 30 31.30 -2.22 -2.30
CA VAL A 30 30.65 -1.52 -1.20
C VAL A 30 30.93 -0.03 -1.23
N ALA A 31 29.94 0.77 -0.84
CA ALA A 31 30.08 2.22 -0.65
C ALA A 31 30.46 2.54 0.81
N VAL A 32 30.91 3.77 1.06
CA VAL A 32 31.07 4.30 2.44
C VAL A 32 29.71 4.29 3.12
N GLU A 33 29.65 3.92 4.41
CA GLU A 33 28.42 3.79 5.22
C GLU A 33 27.46 2.66 4.77
N GLN A 34 27.81 1.84 3.83
CA GLN A 34 27.03 0.65 3.48
C GLN A 34 27.16 -0.41 4.57
N SER A 35 26.02 -0.96 5.04
CA SER A 35 26.00 -2.01 6.05
C SER A 35 26.68 -3.29 5.58
N LEU A 36 27.61 -3.82 6.38
CA LEU A 36 28.39 -5.00 6.08
C LEU A 36 27.88 -6.26 6.80
N VAL A 37 27.54 -6.08 8.07
CA VAL A 37 27.05 -7.16 8.95
C VAL A 37 26.06 -6.61 9.95
N THR A 38 25.10 -7.44 10.37
CA THR A 38 24.18 -7.14 11.49
C THR A 38 24.64 -7.94 12.72
N VAL A 39 24.78 -7.24 13.84
CA VAL A 39 25.14 -7.82 15.13
C VAL A 39 24.02 -7.63 16.14
N GLU A 40 23.85 -8.58 17.06
CA GLU A 40 22.82 -8.55 18.10
C GLU A 40 23.45 -8.57 19.50
N SER A 41 22.97 -7.70 20.36
CA SER A 41 23.24 -7.69 21.78
C SER A 41 21.98 -8.07 22.57
N ASP A 42 22.08 -8.26 23.85
CA ASP A 42 20.93 -8.55 24.74
C ASP A 42 19.82 -7.48 24.71
N LYS A 43 20.08 -6.32 24.12
CA LYS A 43 19.17 -5.16 24.13
C LYS A 43 18.83 -4.58 22.76
N ALA A 44 19.64 -4.81 21.73
CA ALA A 44 19.41 -4.25 20.38
C ALA A 44 20.21 -4.97 19.30
N SER A 45 19.68 -4.94 18.07
CA SER A 45 20.41 -5.31 16.85
C SER A 45 21.00 -4.04 16.22
N MET A 46 22.23 -4.12 15.72
CA MET A 46 22.94 -3.00 15.08
C MET A 46 23.58 -3.45 13.77
N GLU A 47 23.63 -2.57 12.79
CA GLU A 47 24.37 -2.80 11.55
C GLU A 47 25.76 -2.14 11.65
N ILE A 48 26.79 -2.84 11.20
CA ILE A 48 28.16 -2.33 11.15
C ILE A 48 28.42 -1.81 9.73
N PRO A 49 28.58 -0.49 9.55
CA PRO A 49 28.78 0.13 8.25
C PRO A 49 30.23 0.05 7.78
N SER A 50 30.43 0.13 6.46
CA SER A 50 31.76 0.24 5.86
C SER A 50 32.36 1.62 6.06
N SER A 51 33.58 1.70 6.54
CA SER A 51 34.34 2.95 6.68
C SER A 51 34.90 3.48 5.34
N HIS A 52 34.97 2.66 4.29
CA HIS A 52 35.55 3.00 2.99
C HIS A 52 34.75 2.38 1.84
N ALA A 53 34.79 3.02 0.67
CA ALA A 53 34.28 2.41 -0.56
C ALA A 53 35.39 1.55 -1.19
N GLY A 54 35.01 0.36 -1.67
CA GLY A 54 35.95 -0.56 -2.30
C GLY A 54 35.33 -1.89 -2.66
N VAL A 55 36.16 -2.85 -3.08
CA VAL A 55 35.74 -4.22 -3.38
C VAL A 55 36.13 -5.14 -2.22
N VAL A 56 35.17 -5.89 -1.70
CA VAL A 56 35.41 -6.86 -0.62
C VAL A 56 36.35 -7.95 -1.12
N LYS A 57 37.51 -8.10 -0.47
CA LYS A 57 38.47 -9.15 -0.81
C LYS A 57 38.29 -10.40 0.05
N GLU A 58 38.12 -10.21 1.33
CA GLU A 58 38.02 -11.32 2.27
C GLU A 58 37.17 -10.91 3.48
N LEU A 59 36.23 -11.78 3.85
CA LEU A 59 35.49 -11.71 5.10
C LEU A 59 36.31 -12.36 6.21
N LYS A 60 36.41 -11.70 7.36
CA LYS A 60 37.20 -12.17 8.51
C LYS A 60 36.36 -12.69 9.68
N LEU A 61 35.04 -12.87 9.44
CA LEU A 61 34.08 -13.30 10.45
C LEU A 61 33.04 -14.27 9.85
N ALA A 62 32.35 -14.99 10.71
CA ALA A 62 31.27 -15.91 10.37
C ALA A 62 30.01 -15.63 11.20
N LEU A 63 28.87 -16.17 10.77
CA LEU A 63 27.62 -16.12 11.55
C LEU A 63 27.82 -16.76 12.93
N GLY A 64 27.43 -16.06 13.97
CA GLY A 64 27.57 -16.48 15.35
C GLY A 64 28.86 -16.03 16.04
N ASP A 65 29.81 -15.43 15.31
CA ASP A 65 31.02 -14.87 15.92
C ASP A 65 30.68 -13.71 16.86
N LYS A 66 31.43 -13.58 17.94
CA LYS A 66 31.31 -12.50 18.92
C LYS A 66 32.27 -11.38 18.58
N LEU A 67 31.75 -10.19 18.41
CA LEU A 67 32.51 -9.00 18.05
C LEU A 67 32.53 -7.99 19.20
N ASN A 68 33.63 -7.25 19.23
CA ASN A 68 33.84 -6.10 20.11
C ASN A 68 34.32 -4.92 19.26
N GLN A 69 34.30 -3.71 19.81
CA GLN A 69 34.91 -2.55 19.18
C GLN A 69 36.34 -2.87 18.72
N GLY A 70 36.68 -2.54 17.47
CA GLY A 70 37.99 -2.81 16.87
C GLY A 70 38.16 -4.24 16.33
N SER A 71 37.19 -5.13 16.45
CA SER A 71 37.23 -6.45 15.80
C SER A 71 37.26 -6.30 14.27
N LEU A 72 38.08 -7.09 13.59
CA LEU A 72 38.21 -7.05 12.14
C LEU A 72 37.00 -7.68 11.47
N VAL A 73 36.34 -6.94 10.56
CA VAL A 73 35.14 -7.40 9.83
C VAL A 73 35.52 -7.98 8.48
N LEU A 74 36.23 -7.21 7.65
CA LEU A 74 36.65 -7.63 6.31
C LEU A 74 37.81 -6.75 5.79
N SER A 75 38.42 -7.16 4.68
CA SER A 75 39.43 -6.39 3.97
C SER A 75 38.88 -5.88 2.63
N LEU A 76 39.01 -4.57 2.37
CA LEU A 76 38.60 -3.90 1.13
C LEU A 76 39.80 -3.56 0.26
N GLU A 77 39.65 -3.75 -1.04
CA GLU A 77 40.56 -3.18 -2.05
C GLU A 77 40.00 -1.83 -2.52
N VAL A 78 40.73 -0.74 -2.22
CA VAL A 78 40.34 0.63 -2.60
C VAL A 78 41.23 1.15 -3.74
N ALA A 79 40.63 1.89 -4.70
CA ALA A 79 41.37 2.56 -5.75
C ALA A 79 42.07 3.79 -5.16
N ASP A 80 43.37 4.01 -5.49
CA ASP A 80 44.11 5.20 -5.05
C ASP A 80 43.41 6.48 -5.47
N ALA A 81 43.07 7.33 -4.49
CA ALA A 81 42.50 8.64 -4.72
C ALA A 81 43.54 9.59 -5.32
N ALA A 82 43.38 9.92 -6.60
CA ALA A 82 44.13 10.99 -7.22
C ALA A 82 43.69 12.35 -6.69
N ALA A 83 44.70 13.19 -6.44
CA ALA A 83 44.67 14.51 -5.79
C ALA A 83 43.58 15.47 -6.31
N ALA A 84 43.00 16.22 -5.39
CA ALA A 84 42.07 17.33 -5.60
C ALA A 84 42.69 18.46 -6.45
N ALA A 85 41.96 18.91 -7.48
CA ALA A 85 42.23 20.13 -8.22
C ALA A 85 41.51 21.35 -7.55
N PRO A 86 42.10 22.57 -7.62
CA PRO A 86 41.65 23.69 -6.82
C PRO A 86 40.37 24.36 -7.34
N ALA A 87 39.61 24.93 -6.40
CA ALA A 87 38.37 25.64 -6.62
C ALA A 87 38.53 26.93 -7.42
N PRO A 88 37.61 27.32 -8.30
CA PRO A 88 37.54 28.66 -8.88
C PRO A 88 36.87 29.68 -7.95
N ALA A 89 37.32 30.91 -8.03
CA ALA A 89 36.97 32.08 -7.23
C ALA A 89 35.49 32.54 -7.41
N PRO A 90 34.95 33.34 -6.46
CA PRO A 90 33.53 33.66 -6.40
C PRO A 90 33.12 34.73 -7.44
N VAL A 91 32.01 34.47 -8.13
CA VAL A 91 31.31 35.45 -8.96
C VAL A 91 30.11 35.99 -8.16
N ALA A 92 29.92 37.31 -8.20
CA ALA A 92 28.92 38.08 -7.47
C ALA A 92 27.45 37.70 -7.82
N PRO A 93 26.50 37.97 -6.91
CA PRO A 93 25.16 37.43 -7.00
C PRO A 93 24.29 38.16 -8.04
N ALA A 94 23.72 37.38 -8.96
CA ALA A 94 22.61 37.81 -9.77
C ALA A 94 21.29 37.42 -9.07
N ALA A 95 20.30 38.32 -9.16
CA ALA A 95 19.03 38.26 -8.46
C ALA A 95 18.31 36.92 -8.60
N ALA A 96 17.74 36.44 -7.49
CA ALA A 96 17.00 35.21 -7.37
C ALA A 96 15.70 35.22 -8.20
N PRO A 97 15.41 34.18 -8.96
CA PRO A 97 14.04 33.91 -9.39
C PRO A 97 13.27 33.21 -8.26
N ALA A 98 12.01 33.60 -8.08
CA ALA A 98 11.09 33.08 -7.09
C ALA A 98 11.08 31.54 -7.07
N THR A 99 11.17 30.98 -5.88
CA THR A 99 11.07 29.55 -5.59
C THR A 99 9.76 29.00 -6.10
N ALA A 100 9.82 28.21 -7.17
CA ALA A 100 8.72 27.34 -7.57
C ALA A 100 8.59 26.22 -6.53
N ALA A 101 7.42 26.15 -5.90
CA ALA A 101 7.03 25.02 -5.08
C ALA A 101 7.26 23.70 -5.83
N ALA A 102 7.78 22.69 -5.14
CA ALA A 102 7.97 21.36 -5.73
C ALA A 102 6.64 20.89 -6.34
N ALA A 103 6.62 20.74 -7.66
CA ALA A 103 5.47 20.28 -8.38
C ALA A 103 5.13 18.83 -7.96
N PRO A 104 3.84 18.50 -7.83
CA PRO A 104 3.41 17.13 -7.64
C PRO A 104 4.00 16.26 -8.78
N VAL A 105 4.34 15.01 -8.46
CA VAL A 105 4.93 14.06 -9.40
C VAL A 105 4.05 13.99 -10.64
N ALA A 106 4.41 14.73 -11.67
CA ALA A 106 3.75 14.64 -12.97
C ALA A 106 4.05 13.23 -13.50
N VAL A 107 3.02 12.40 -13.55
CA VAL A 107 3.04 11.21 -14.39
C VAL A 107 3.41 11.68 -15.79
N ALA A 108 4.54 11.19 -16.32
CA ALA A 108 4.98 11.54 -17.66
C ALA A 108 3.80 11.37 -18.63
N PRO A 109 3.54 12.34 -19.52
CA PRO A 109 2.43 12.23 -20.47
C PRO A 109 2.63 10.96 -21.30
N VAL A 110 1.74 10.02 -21.13
CA VAL A 110 1.63 8.87 -22.04
C VAL A 110 1.40 9.43 -23.44
N PRO A 111 2.12 8.98 -24.49
CA PRO A 111 1.88 9.43 -25.85
C PRO A 111 0.38 9.34 -26.13
N ALA A 112 -0.22 10.46 -26.55
CA ALA A 112 -1.66 10.52 -26.81
C ALA A 112 -2.00 9.50 -27.89
N ALA A 113 -2.60 8.37 -27.51
CA ALA A 113 -3.23 7.47 -28.45
C ALA A 113 -4.31 8.27 -29.20
N ALA A 114 -4.44 8.08 -30.51
CA ALA A 114 -5.47 8.74 -31.27
C ALA A 114 -6.85 8.43 -30.67
N ALA A 115 -7.66 9.47 -30.42
CA ALA A 115 -8.99 9.27 -29.86
C ALA A 115 -9.82 8.36 -30.76
N PRO A 116 -10.51 7.35 -30.22
CA PRO A 116 -11.36 6.46 -31.01
C PRO A 116 -12.53 7.26 -31.63
N VAL A 117 -13.03 6.82 -32.79
CA VAL A 117 -14.20 7.41 -33.41
C VAL A 117 -15.44 7.01 -32.62
N ALA A 118 -16.15 8.00 -32.08
CA ALA A 118 -17.36 7.78 -31.29
C ALA A 118 -18.46 7.06 -32.10
N GLY A 119 -19.23 6.22 -31.43
CA GLY A 119 -20.43 5.59 -32.00
C GLY A 119 -21.60 6.57 -32.10
N SER A 120 -22.72 6.08 -32.62
CA SER A 120 -24.01 6.79 -32.65
C SER A 120 -25.13 5.85 -32.18
N PHE A 121 -26.08 6.40 -31.41
CA PHE A 121 -27.28 5.69 -30.96
C PHE A 121 -28.53 6.32 -31.58
N ALA A 122 -29.28 5.55 -32.33
CA ALA A 122 -30.50 6.01 -33.01
C ALA A 122 -31.80 5.62 -32.29
N GLY A 123 -31.68 4.96 -31.10
CA GLY A 123 -32.84 4.51 -30.32
C GLY A 123 -33.44 5.60 -29.44
N VAL A 124 -34.49 5.23 -28.71
CA VAL A 124 -35.08 6.07 -27.65
C VAL A 124 -34.49 5.68 -26.31
N ALA A 125 -34.12 6.66 -25.48
CA ALA A 125 -33.68 6.41 -24.12
C ALA A 125 -34.86 6.13 -23.19
N ASP A 126 -34.68 5.14 -22.30
CA ASP A 126 -35.69 4.78 -21.30
C ASP A 126 -35.64 5.71 -20.08
N LEU A 127 -34.49 6.35 -19.83
CA LEU A 127 -34.24 7.21 -18.68
C LEU A 127 -33.30 8.36 -19.07
N ASP A 128 -33.59 9.56 -18.54
CA ASP A 128 -32.76 10.76 -18.71
C ASP A 128 -32.19 11.23 -17.37
N CYS A 129 -30.94 11.71 -17.36
CA CYS A 129 -30.32 12.32 -16.18
C CYS A 129 -29.37 13.47 -16.56
N ASP A 130 -29.05 14.32 -15.57
CA ASP A 130 -28.00 15.31 -15.71
C ASP A 130 -26.63 14.64 -15.59
N LEU A 131 -26.47 13.77 -14.59
CA LEU A 131 -25.23 13.02 -14.36
C LEU A 131 -25.51 11.52 -14.24
N LEU A 132 -24.79 10.74 -15.04
CA LEU A 132 -24.69 9.30 -14.91
C LEU A 132 -23.37 8.93 -14.21
N VAL A 133 -23.43 8.07 -13.17
CA VAL A 133 -22.23 7.47 -12.58
C VAL A 133 -22.20 5.99 -12.90
N LEU A 134 -21.15 5.53 -13.60
CA LEU A 134 -20.98 4.15 -14.04
C LEU A 134 -20.08 3.37 -13.07
N GLY A 135 -20.69 2.68 -12.13
CA GLY A 135 -20.07 1.93 -11.03
C GLY A 135 -20.33 2.59 -9.67
N ALA A 136 -20.67 1.78 -8.67
CA ALA A 136 -21.02 2.24 -7.31
C ALA A 136 -20.00 1.82 -6.24
N GLY A 137 -18.72 1.73 -6.59
CA GLY A 137 -17.64 1.63 -5.61
C GLY A 137 -17.51 2.92 -4.78
N PRO A 138 -16.53 3.01 -3.85
CA PRO A 138 -16.37 4.18 -2.96
C PRO A 138 -16.36 5.52 -3.70
N GLY A 139 -15.59 5.67 -4.76
CA GLY A 139 -15.61 6.88 -5.58
C GLY A 139 -16.97 7.11 -6.26
N GLY A 140 -17.59 6.05 -6.80
CA GLY A 140 -18.83 6.17 -7.54
C GLY A 140 -20.02 6.59 -6.70
N TYR A 141 -20.28 5.96 -5.55
CA TYR A 141 -21.39 6.39 -4.69
C TYR A 141 -21.12 7.76 -4.07
N SER A 142 -19.86 8.08 -3.71
CA SER A 142 -19.50 9.41 -3.19
C SER A 142 -19.72 10.49 -4.25
N ALA A 143 -19.31 10.26 -5.49
CA ALA A 143 -19.58 11.19 -6.60
C ALA A 143 -21.07 11.37 -6.86
N ALA A 144 -21.86 10.26 -6.87
CA ALA A 144 -23.30 10.33 -7.09
C ALA A 144 -24.04 11.10 -5.98
N PHE A 145 -23.64 10.88 -4.72
CA PHE A 145 -24.24 11.58 -3.58
C PHE A 145 -23.86 13.05 -3.58
N ARG A 146 -22.59 13.37 -3.83
CA ARG A 146 -22.13 14.76 -3.93
C ARG A 146 -22.84 15.51 -5.07
N ALA A 147 -22.98 14.89 -6.24
CA ALA A 147 -23.68 15.47 -7.38
C ALA A 147 -25.17 15.73 -7.07
N ALA A 148 -25.84 14.78 -6.40
CA ALA A 148 -27.23 14.95 -5.98
C ALA A 148 -27.39 16.08 -4.95
N ASP A 149 -26.45 16.19 -3.98
CA ASP A 149 -26.42 17.29 -2.99
C ASP A 149 -26.19 18.66 -3.68
N LEU A 150 -25.52 18.68 -4.84
CA LEU A 150 -25.34 19.86 -5.70
C LEU A 150 -26.53 20.12 -6.65
N GLY A 151 -27.61 19.34 -6.56
CA GLY A 151 -28.86 19.54 -7.30
C GLY A 151 -28.95 18.84 -8.66
N LEU A 152 -28.00 18.02 -9.05
CA LEU A 152 -28.04 17.27 -10.30
C LEU A 152 -28.98 16.06 -10.21
N LYS A 153 -29.81 15.86 -11.24
CA LYS A 153 -30.59 14.61 -11.40
C LYS A 153 -29.63 13.47 -11.71
N THR A 154 -29.35 12.65 -10.71
CA THR A 154 -28.27 11.66 -10.74
C THR A 154 -28.81 10.24 -10.87
N VAL A 155 -28.21 9.47 -11.79
CA VAL A 155 -28.40 8.02 -11.95
C VAL A 155 -27.08 7.32 -11.68
N ILE A 156 -27.09 6.23 -10.92
CA ILE A 156 -25.94 5.36 -10.69
C ILE A 156 -26.21 3.95 -11.21
N VAL A 157 -25.28 3.40 -11.97
CA VAL A 157 -25.34 2.04 -12.52
C VAL A 157 -24.41 1.14 -11.75
N GLU A 158 -24.91 0.03 -11.19
CA GLU A 158 -24.12 -0.94 -10.45
C GLU A 158 -24.48 -2.38 -10.83
N ARG A 159 -23.49 -3.21 -11.07
CA ARG A 159 -23.66 -4.63 -11.42
C ARG A 159 -23.99 -5.53 -10.23
N TYR A 160 -23.50 -5.19 -9.03
CA TYR A 160 -23.83 -5.89 -7.79
C TYR A 160 -25.27 -5.63 -7.35
N ALA A 161 -25.79 -6.51 -6.49
CA ALA A 161 -27.11 -6.33 -5.91
C ALA A 161 -27.21 -5.12 -4.99
N THR A 162 -26.08 -4.65 -4.47
CA THR A 162 -25.96 -3.55 -3.51
C THR A 162 -24.89 -2.58 -3.96
N LEU A 163 -25.03 -1.31 -3.53
CA LEU A 163 -23.98 -0.29 -3.68
C LEU A 163 -22.75 -0.65 -2.85
N GLY A 164 -21.61 -0.04 -3.16
CA GLY A 164 -20.34 -0.21 -2.44
C GLY A 164 -19.23 -0.87 -3.26
N GLY A 165 -19.56 -1.40 -4.45
CA GLY A 165 -18.60 -2.01 -5.36
C GLY A 165 -17.78 -3.13 -4.73
N VAL A 166 -16.54 -3.32 -5.20
CA VAL A 166 -15.62 -4.34 -4.66
C VAL A 166 -15.30 -4.06 -3.19
N CYS A 167 -15.03 -2.80 -2.81
CA CYS A 167 -14.57 -2.44 -1.48
C CYS A 167 -15.51 -2.93 -0.37
N LEU A 168 -16.82 -2.62 -0.46
CA LEU A 168 -17.77 -2.97 0.60
C LEU A 168 -18.26 -4.42 0.50
N ASN A 169 -18.43 -4.92 -0.71
CA ASN A 169 -19.03 -6.24 -0.90
C ASN A 169 -18.03 -7.40 -0.78
N VAL A 170 -16.83 -7.24 -1.37
CA VAL A 170 -15.87 -8.35 -1.55
C VAL A 170 -14.40 -7.90 -1.40
N GLY A 171 -14.13 -6.84 -0.63
CA GLY A 171 -12.79 -6.28 -0.48
C GLY A 171 -12.51 -5.74 0.92
N CYS A 172 -12.35 -4.42 1.05
CA CYS A 172 -11.87 -3.74 2.26
C CYS A 172 -12.69 -4.07 3.52
N ILE A 173 -14.02 -3.97 3.43
CA ILE A 173 -14.88 -4.13 4.61
C ILE A 173 -14.91 -5.59 5.10
N PRO A 174 -15.21 -6.58 4.27
CA PRO A 174 -15.18 -7.96 4.74
C PRO A 174 -13.79 -8.41 5.19
N SER A 175 -12.69 -7.93 4.58
CA SER A 175 -11.34 -8.27 5.04
C SER A 175 -11.04 -7.68 6.42
N LYS A 176 -11.40 -6.42 6.69
CA LYS A 176 -11.18 -5.77 7.98
C LYS A 176 -12.04 -6.38 9.09
N ALA A 177 -13.27 -6.84 8.75
CA ALA A 177 -14.09 -7.59 9.70
C ALA A 177 -13.42 -8.91 10.14
N LEU A 178 -12.77 -9.62 9.20
CA LEU A 178 -12.06 -10.87 9.49
C LEU A 178 -10.71 -10.62 10.19
N LEU A 179 -9.95 -9.60 9.75
CA LEU A 179 -8.69 -9.21 10.37
C LEU A 179 -8.88 -8.79 11.82
N HIS A 180 -9.97 -8.07 12.15
CA HIS A 180 -10.28 -7.74 13.54
C HIS A 180 -10.47 -9.01 14.40
N VAL A 181 -11.21 -9.99 13.90
CA VAL A 181 -11.38 -11.27 14.62
C VAL A 181 -10.04 -12.00 14.78
N ALA A 182 -9.22 -12.01 13.72
CA ALA A 182 -7.89 -12.61 13.77
C ALA A 182 -6.99 -11.90 14.80
N ALA A 183 -6.96 -10.57 14.81
CA ALA A 183 -6.18 -9.79 15.77
C ALA A 183 -6.58 -10.09 17.21
N VAL A 184 -7.89 -10.15 17.54
CA VAL A 184 -8.38 -10.51 18.88
C VAL A 184 -7.95 -11.93 19.26
N MET A 185 -8.04 -12.90 18.32
CA MET A 185 -7.60 -14.28 18.60
C MET A 185 -6.10 -14.38 18.87
N ASP A 186 -5.28 -13.61 18.16
CA ASP A 186 -3.85 -13.59 18.37
C ASP A 186 -3.48 -12.84 19.67
N GLU A 187 -4.17 -11.73 19.96
CA GLU A 187 -3.98 -10.98 21.21
C GLU A 187 -4.28 -11.86 22.45
N VAL A 188 -5.39 -12.63 22.43
CA VAL A 188 -5.76 -13.55 23.51
C VAL A 188 -4.64 -14.56 23.83
N LYS A 189 -3.87 -15.01 22.83
CA LYS A 189 -2.73 -15.93 23.06
C LYS A 189 -1.62 -15.26 23.88
N HIS A 190 -1.37 -13.97 23.69
CA HIS A 190 -0.37 -13.22 24.44
C HIS A 190 -0.76 -12.94 25.89
N PHE A 191 -2.05 -13.00 26.22
CA PHE A 191 -2.53 -12.77 27.58
C PHE A 191 -2.02 -13.79 28.60
N ALA A 192 -1.63 -15.00 28.14
CA ALA A 192 -1.01 -15.99 29.01
C ALA A 192 0.28 -15.48 29.67
N ASP A 193 1.08 -14.71 28.94
CA ASP A 193 2.31 -14.08 29.43
C ASP A 193 2.02 -12.96 30.43
N LEU A 194 0.81 -12.37 30.37
CA LEU A 194 0.31 -11.36 31.29
C LEU A 194 -0.40 -11.96 32.52
N GLY A 195 -0.43 -13.29 32.64
CA GLY A 195 -1.02 -14.01 33.78
C GLY A 195 -2.52 -14.32 33.60
N VAL A 196 -3.09 -14.16 32.42
CA VAL A 196 -4.49 -14.50 32.12
C VAL A 196 -4.54 -15.55 31.03
N SER A 197 -5.01 -16.75 31.33
CA SER A 197 -5.10 -17.86 30.40
C SER A 197 -6.53 -18.06 29.91
N PHE A 198 -6.70 -18.25 28.62
CA PHE A 198 -7.95 -18.62 27.98
C PHE A 198 -7.86 -20.06 27.44
N ALA A 199 -9.00 -20.72 27.31
CA ALA A 199 -9.07 -21.99 26.59
C ALA A 199 -8.82 -21.75 25.08
N GLU A 200 -8.36 -22.80 24.39
CA GLU A 200 -8.24 -22.76 22.92
C GLU A 200 -9.58 -22.39 22.28
N PRO A 201 -9.57 -21.48 21.29
CA PRO A 201 -10.79 -21.01 20.67
C PRO A 201 -11.47 -22.12 19.84
N VAL A 202 -12.78 -22.25 19.99
CA VAL A 202 -13.59 -23.12 19.14
C VAL A 202 -14.10 -22.30 17.97
N LEU A 203 -13.64 -22.62 16.77
CA LEU A 203 -13.98 -21.90 15.55
C LEU A 203 -15.30 -22.43 14.94
N ASP A 204 -16.31 -21.55 14.79
CA ASP A 204 -17.54 -21.78 14.05
C ASP A 204 -17.52 -20.94 12.76
N LEU A 205 -16.98 -21.50 11.67
CA LEU A 205 -16.85 -20.80 10.38
C LEU A 205 -18.18 -20.23 9.85
N PRO A 206 -19.32 -20.96 9.89
CA PRO A 206 -20.62 -20.41 9.51
C PRO A 206 -21.01 -19.14 10.29
N LYS A 207 -20.77 -19.11 11.61
CA LYS A 207 -21.05 -17.91 12.42
C LYS A 207 -20.09 -16.76 12.10
N LEU A 208 -18.80 -17.04 11.89
CA LEU A 208 -17.81 -16.05 11.49
C LEU A 208 -18.19 -15.43 10.13
N LEU A 209 -18.54 -16.26 9.16
CA LEU A 209 -19.05 -15.80 7.86
C LEU A 209 -20.33 -14.98 8.01
N GLY A 210 -21.26 -15.44 8.87
CA GLY A 210 -22.48 -14.70 9.22
C GLY A 210 -22.21 -13.34 9.82
N HIS A 211 -21.21 -13.21 10.70
CA HIS A 211 -20.74 -11.92 11.25
C HIS A 211 -20.22 -11.00 10.14
N LYS A 212 -19.28 -11.46 9.32
CA LYS A 212 -18.75 -10.71 8.18
C LYS A 212 -19.87 -10.21 7.26
N ASN A 213 -20.82 -11.09 6.91
CA ASN A 213 -21.94 -10.72 6.04
C ASN A 213 -22.87 -9.68 6.69
N LYS A 214 -23.10 -9.72 8.01
CA LYS A 214 -23.85 -8.69 8.72
C LYS A 214 -23.18 -7.33 8.68
N VAL A 215 -21.85 -7.27 8.80
CA VAL A 215 -21.08 -6.02 8.67
C VAL A 215 -21.27 -5.42 7.27
N VAL A 216 -21.09 -6.23 6.23
CA VAL A 216 -21.32 -5.81 4.84
C VAL A 216 -22.74 -5.33 4.63
N ALA A 217 -23.76 -6.10 5.06
CA ALA A 217 -25.17 -5.75 4.91
C ALA A 217 -25.54 -4.44 5.62
N LYS A 218 -24.98 -4.17 6.80
CA LYS A 218 -25.20 -2.92 7.55
C LYS A 218 -24.73 -1.71 6.75
N LEU A 219 -23.53 -1.78 6.16
CA LEU A 219 -22.95 -0.67 5.40
C LEU A 219 -23.64 -0.48 4.04
N THR A 220 -23.87 -1.55 3.30
CA THR A 220 -24.54 -1.47 2.00
C THR A 220 -25.99 -1.03 2.13
N GLY A 221 -26.69 -1.46 3.20
CA GLY A 221 -28.03 -0.99 3.56
C GLY A 221 -28.06 0.50 3.87
N GLY A 222 -27.04 1.00 4.58
CA GLY A 222 -26.83 2.44 4.80
C GLY A 222 -26.70 3.22 3.50
N LEU A 223 -25.90 2.72 2.55
CA LEU A 223 -25.76 3.36 1.23
C LEU A 223 -27.06 3.39 0.45
N ALA A 224 -27.86 2.30 0.49
CA ALA A 224 -29.16 2.27 -0.17
C ALA A 224 -30.13 3.32 0.43
N ALA A 225 -30.13 3.48 1.75
CA ALA A 225 -30.91 4.52 2.42
C ALA A 225 -30.44 5.94 2.03
N MET A 226 -29.13 6.17 1.98
CA MET A 226 -28.52 7.44 1.57
C MET A 226 -28.85 7.79 0.11
N ALA A 227 -28.81 6.82 -0.81
CA ALA A 227 -29.21 7.01 -2.20
C ALA A 227 -30.69 7.42 -2.31
N LYS A 228 -31.58 6.74 -1.55
CA LYS A 228 -33.02 7.07 -1.50
C LYS A 228 -33.27 8.49 -0.97
N LEU A 229 -32.61 8.87 0.12
CA LEU A 229 -32.76 10.21 0.72
C LEU A 229 -32.36 11.31 -0.27
N ARG A 230 -31.31 11.09 -1.06
CA ARG A 230 -30.81 12.01 -2.10
C ARG A 230 -31.52 11.89 -3.44
N LYS A 231 -32.52 11.01 -3.55
CA LYS A 231 -33.23 10.74 -4.79
C LYS A 231 -32.33 10.30 -5.95
N VAL A 232 -31.21 9.66 -5.64
CA VAL A 232 -30.34 9.04 -6.64
C VAL A 232 -31.03 7.79 -7.18
N THR A 233 -31.23 7.73 -8.51
CA THR A 233 -31.80 6.55 -9.16
C THR A 233 -30.74 5.47 -9.30
N VAL A 234 -30.96 4.29 -8.72
CA VAL A 234 -30.05 3.14 -8.82
C VAL A 234 -30.55 2.20 -9.90
N VAL A 235 -29.72 1.93 -10.90
CA VAL A 235 -30.00 0.99 -11.99
C VAL A 235 -29.03 -0.19 -11.85
N ARG A 236 -29.59 -1.40 -11.69
CA ARG A 236 -28.79 -2.59 -11.55
C ARG A 236 -28.46 -3.22 -12.91
N GLY A 237 -27.19 -3.39 -13.20
CA GLY A 237 -26.73 -4.08 -14.41
C GLY A 237 -25.33 -3.71 -14.88
N TYR A 238 -24.92 -4.32 -15.97
CA TYR A 238 -23.69 -3.99 -16.70
C TYR A 238 -23.94 -2.84 -17.66
N GLY A 239 -23.38 -1.67 -17.36
CA GLY A 239 -23.43 -0.50 -18.23
C GLY A 239 -22.30 -0.50 -19.27
N ARG A 240 -22.67 -0.22 -20.52
CA ARG A 240 -21.72 -0.01 -21.63
C ARG A 240 -22.11 1.20 -22.44
N PHE A 241 -21.16 2.01 -22.84
CA PHE A 241 -21.42 3.13 -23.73
C PHE A 241 -21.97 2.64 -25.08
N ALA A 242 -23.01 3.30 -25.55
CA ALA A 242 -23.53 3.17 -26.90
C ALA A 242 -23.02 4.28 -27.80
N ASP A 243 -22.90 5.50 -27.24
CA ASP A 243 -22.30 6.69 -27.84
C ASP A 243 -21.86 7.68 -26.73
N PRO A 244 -21.40 8.93 -27.05
CA PRO A 244 -20.95 9.89 -26.05
C PRO A 244 -22.00 10.34 -25.02
N HIS A 245 -23.28 10.09 -25.24
CA HIS A 245 -24.38 10.53 -24.38
C HIS A 245 -25.32 9.40 -23.93
N HIS A 246 -25.07 8.16 -24.34
CA HIS A 246 -25.93 7.03 -24.03
C HIS A 246 -25.15 5.84 -23.47
N VAL A 247 -25.67 5.27 -22.38
CA VAL A 247 -25.21 4.00 -21.80
C VAL A 247 -26.36 3.00 -21.85
N THR A 248 -26.12 1.84 -22.46
CA THR A 248 -27.02 0.69 -22.38
C THR A 248 -26.66 -0.16 -21.19
N VAL A 249 -27.62 -0.46 -20.35
CA VAL A 249 -27.47 -1.30 -19.14
C VAL A 249 -28.15 -2.63 -19.37
N GLU A 250 -27.41 -3.72 -19.29
CA GLU A 250 -27.92 -5.08 -19.28
C GLU A 250 -28.18 -5.50 -17.84
N GLU A 251 -29.47 -5.71 -17.50
CA GLU A 251 -29.90 -6.03 -16.14
C GLU A 251 -29.23 -7.32 -15.63
N THR A 252 -28.83 -7.32 -14.36
CA THR A 252 -28.27 -8.51 -13.68
C THR A 252 -29.15 -8.96 -12.54
N SER A 253 -29.08 -10.25 -12.21
CA SER A 253 -29.80 -10.87 -11.09
C SER A 253 -28.89 -11.79 -10.27
N GLY A 254 -29.29 -12.07 -9.02
CA GLY A 254 -28.55 -12.93 -8.11
C GLY A 254 -27.17 -12.36 -7.71
N ASP A 255 -26.49 -13.07 -6.81
CA ASP A 255 -25.15 -12.66 -6.33
C ASP A 255 -24.06 -12.90 -7.39
N ALA A 256 -24.29 -13.89 -8.27
CA ALA A 256 -23.41 -14.17 -9.40
C ALA A 256 -23.52 -13.14 -10.55
N GLN A 257 -24.37 -12.11 -10.41
CA GLN A 257 -24.56 -11.04 -11.42
C GLN A 257 -24.94 -11.61 -12.80
N ALA A 258 -25.77 -12.66 -12.84
CA ALA A 258 -26.18 -13.28 -14.08
C ALA A 258 -27.04 -12.32 -14.93
N PRO A 259 -26.74 -12.14 -16.25
CA PRO A 259 -27.56 -11.32 -17.14
C PRO A 259 -29.00 -11.87 -17.22
N THR A 260 -30.00 -10.98 -17.15
CA THR A 260 -31.42 -11.35 -17.33
C THR A 260 -31.87 -11.28 -18.78
N GLY A 261 -31.06 -10.70 -19.66
CA GLY A 261 -31.40 -10.41 -21.06
C GLY A 261 -32.21 -9.11 -21.24
N LYS A 262 -32.70 -8.50 -20.16
CA LYS A 262 -33.36 -7.19 -20.24
C LYS A 262 -32.33 -6.10 -20.39
N ARG A 263 -32.64 -5.09 -21.21
CA ARG A 263 -31.79 -3.93 -21.45
C ARG A 263 -32.59 -2.66 -21.32
N GLN A 264 -31.93 -1.60 -20.81
CA GLN A 264 -32.44 -0.25 -20.82
C GLN A 264 -31.33 0.70 -21.22
N THR A 265 -31.69 1.81 -21.84
CA THR A 265 -30.74 2.85 -22.28
C THR A 265 -30.97 4.12 -21.48
N ILE A 266 -29.88 4.68 -20.96
CA ILE A 266 -29.85 5.90 -20.16
C ILE A 266 -29.17 6.99 -20.98
N ARG A 267 -29.87 8.12 -21.19
CA ARG A 267 -29.29 9.33 -21.77
C ARG A 267 -28.81 10.24 -20.64
N PHE A 268 -27.61 10.79 -20.79
CA PHE A 268 -27.00 11.66 -19.80
C PHE A 268 -26.43 12.94 -20.45
N LYS A 269 -26.36 14.02 -19.67
CA LYS A 269 -25.65 15.24 -20.08
C LYS A 269 -24.16 15.10 -19.77
N GLN A 270 -23.82 14.54 -18.60
CA GLN A 270 -22.47 14.29 -18.15
C GLN A 270 -22.34 12.88 -17.55
N CYS A 271 -21.15 12.30 -17.58
CA CYS A 271 -20.91 10.95 -17.05
C CYS A 271 -19.63 10.89 -16.24
N ILE A 272 -19.65 10.19 -15.08
CA ILE A 272 -18.46 9.83 -14.31
C ILE A 272 -18.25 8.31 -14.41
N ILE A 273 -17.14 7.91 -15.01
CA ILE A 273 -16.72 6.51 -15.09
C ILE A 273 -16.03 6.12 -13.78
N ALA A 274 -16.69 5.27 -12.98
CA ALA A 274 -16.18 4.71 -11.72
C ALA A 274 -16.12 3.18 -11.80
N ALA A 275 -15.68 2.65 -12.96
CA ALA A 275 -15.74 1.22 -13.30
C ALA A 275 -14.77 0.34 -12.49
N GLY A 276 -13.84 0.96 -11.74
CA GLY A 276 -12.93 0.27 -10.84
C GLY A 276 -11.97 -0.70 -11.53
N SER A 277 -11.60 -1.74 -10.79
CA SER A 277 -10.65 -2.78 -11.21
C SER A 277 -11.16 -4.19 -10.84
N GLN A 278 -10.46 -5.19 -11.31
CA GLN A 278 -10.67 -6.59 -10.96
C GLN A 278 -9.34 -7.26 -10.60
N ALA A 279 -9.40 -8.37 -9.85
CA ALA A 279 -8.21 -9.18 -9.57
C ALA A 279 -7.61 -9.73 -10.88
N VAL A 280 -6.28 -9.73 -10.97
CA VAL A 280 -5.55 -10.39 -12.05
C VAL A 280 -5.72 -11.90 -11.89
N ARG A 281 -5.98 -12.60 -12.99
CA ARG A 281 -6.03 -14.05 -13.03
C ARG A 281 -4.82 -14.56 -13.83
N LEU A 282 -4.05 -15.45 -13.24
CA LEU A 282 -2.92 -16.07 -13.92
C LEU A 282 -3.43 -17.15 -14.88
N PRO A 283 -3.10 -17.07 -16.18
CA PRO A 283 -3.75 -17.89 -17.21
C PRO A 283 -3.34 -19.39 -17.16
N PHE A 284 -2.24 -19.71 -16.49
CA PHE A 284 -1.73 -21.07 -16.36
C PHE A 284 -2.28 -21.81 -15.13
N LEU A 285 -3.02 -21.13 -14.25
CA LEU A 285 -3.65 -21.78 -13.11
C LEU A 285 -4.91 -22.54 -13.57
N PRO A 286 -5.10 -23.80 -13.14
CA PRO A 286 -6.31 -24.57 -13.48
C PRO A 286 -7.58 -23.95 -12.88
N ASP A 287 -8.73 -24.26 -13.46
CA ASP A 287 -10.02 -23.88 -12.92
C ASP A 287 -10.43 -24.91 -11.85
N ASP A 288 -10.07 -24.63 -10.60
CA ASP A 288 -10.32 -25.48 -9.45
C ASP A 288 -10.81 -24.62 -8.27
N PRO A 289 -11.83 -25.04 -7.50
CA PRO A 289 -12.38 -24.26 -6.38
C PRO A 289 -11.40 -24.02 -5.23
N ARG A 290 -10.28 -24.73 -5.19
CA ARG A 290 -9.17 -24.54 -4.24
C ARG A 290 -8.18 -23.44 -4.69
N ILE A 291 -8.38 -22.88 -5.89
CA ILE A 291 -7.62 -21.74 -6.38
C ILE A 291 -8.55 -20.52 -6.37
N VAL A 292 -8.25 -19.57 -5.50
CA VAL A 292 -9.10 -18.42 -5.25
C VAL A 292 -8.37 -17.11 -5.51
N ASP A 293 -9.11 -16.06 -5.86
CA ASP A 293 -8.69 -14.69 -5.74
C ASP A 293 -9.10 -14.11 -4.37
N SER A 294 -8.88 -12.80 -4.16
CA SER A 294 -9.25 -12.13 -2.91
C SER A 294 -10.75 -12.24 -2.59
N THR A 295 -11.62 -12.27 -3.61
CA THR A 295 -13.07 -12.44 -3.42
C THR A 295 -13.39 -13.84 -2.88
N GLY A 296 -12.83 -14.87 -3.54
CA GLY A 296 -13.02 -16.26 -3.11
C GLY A 296 -12.42 -16.56 -1.73
N ALA A 297 -11.28 -15.93 -1.39
CA ALA A 297 -10.68 -16.06 -0.06
C ALA A 297 -11.59 -15.52 1.06
N LEU A 298 -12.36 -14.46 0.80
CA LEU A 298 -13.31 -13.88 1.77
C LEU A 298 -14.57 -14.72 2.00
N GLU A 299 -14.80 -15.76 1.20
CA GLU A 299 -15.92 -16.68 1.39
C GLU A 299 -15.68 -17.72 2.49
N LEU A 300 -14.43 -17.92 2.93
CA LEU A 300 -14.04 -18.85 3.99
C LEU A 300 -14.67 -20.25 3.82
N ARG A 301 -14.64 -20.79 2.60
CA ARG A 301 -15.27 -22.06 2.26
C ARG A 301 -14.67 -23.25 3.01
N GLN A 302 -13.42 -23.14 3.41
CA GLN A 302 -12.65 -24.19 4.09
C GLN A 302 -11.61 -23.60 5.04
N SER A 303 -11.15 -24.41 5.97
CA SER A 303 -9.98 -24.13 6.82
C SER A 303 -8.81 -25.01 6.34
N PRO A 304 -7.96 -24.51 5.45
CA PRO A 304 -6.84 -25.30 4.91
C PRO A 304 -5.79 -25.54 6.00
N LYS A 305 -5.06 -26.65 5.94
CA LYS A 305 -3.89 -26.89 6.78
C LYS A 305 -2.67 -26.17 6.21
N LYS A 306 -2.53 -26.18 4.87
CA LYS A 306 -1.45 -25.53 4.15
C LYS A 306 -1.99 -24.65 3.02
N MET A 307 -1.64 -23.37 3.04
CA MET A 307 -2.09 -22.39 2.07
C MET A 307 -0.90 -21.72 1.38
N LEU A 308 -1.00 -21.57 0.06
CA LEU A 308 -0.08 -20.73 -0.72
C LEU A 308 -0.70 -19.37 -1.00
N VAL A 309 0.09 -18.32 -0.77
CA VAL A 309 -0.21 -16.96 -1.23
C VAL A 309 0.72 -16.63 -2.40
N ILE A 310 0.17 -16.43 -3.59
CA ILE A 310 0.90 -15.97 -4.77
C ILE A 310 0.78 -14.44 -4.81
N GLY A 311 1.88 -13.74 -4.56
CA GLY A 311 1.98 -12.29 -4.46
C GLY A 311 2.11 -11.80 -3.01
N GLY A 312 3.26 -11.22 -2.68
CA GLY A 312 3.63 -10.68 -1.36
C GLY A 312 3.12 -9.25 -1.11
N GLY A 313 2.08 -8.81 -1.84
CA GLY A 313 1.42 -7.52 -1.65
C GLY A 313 0.45 -7.52 -0.47
N ILE A 314 -0.08 -6.33 -0.14
CA ILE A 314 -0.97 -6.08 1.02
C ILE A 314 -2.13 -7.08 1.07
N ILE A 315 -2.88 -7.28 -0.03
CA ILE A 315 -4.07 -8.14 -0.07
C ILE A 315 -3.71 -9.59 0.28
N GLY A 316 -2.63 -10.11 -0.31
CA GLY A 316 -2.17 -11.47 -0.05
C GLY A 316 -1.78 -11.71 1.40
N LEU A 317 -1.05 -10.75 1.98
CA LEU A 317 -0.57 -10.83 3.36
C LEU A 317 -1.70 -10.63 4.39
N GLU A 318 -2.67 -9.75 4.12
CA GLU A 318 -3.87 -9.60 4.95
C GLU A 318 -4.68 -10.89 5.00
N MET A 319 -4.96 -11.50 3.85
CA MET A 319 -5.68 -12.79 3.82
C MET A 319 -4.85 -13.91 4.42
N GLY A 320 -3.54 -13.94 4.17
CA GLY A 320 -2.61 -14.85 4.83
C GLY A 320 -2.70 -14.76 6.36
N THR A 321 -2.71 -13.54 6.92
CA THR A 321 -2.88 -13.31 8.36
C THR A 321 -4.18 -13.94 8.87
N VAL A 322 -5.33 -13.68 8.20
CA VAL A 322 -6.61 -14.28 8.59
C VAL A 322 -6.53 -15.81 8.60
N TYR A 323 -6.11 -16.41 7.49
CA TYR A 323 -6.08 -17.87 7.37
C TYR A 323 -5.07 -18.52 8.33
N SER A 324 -3.93 -17.88 8.57
CA SER A 324 -2.94 -18.37 9.54
C SER A 324 -3.48 -18.37 10.96
N THR A 325 -4.16 -17.30 11.38
CA THR A 325 -4.80 -17.26 12.71
C THR A 325 -5.91 -18.31 12.85
N LEU A 326 -6.60 -18.63 11.73
CA LEU A 326 -7.58 -19.73 11.68
C LEU A 326 -6.96 -21.13 11.59
N GLY A 327 -5.63 -21.25 11.64
CA GLY A 327 -4.89 -22.50 11.76
C GLY A 327 -4.11 -22.97 10.52
N ALA A 328 -4.08 -22.20 9.44
CA ALA A 328 -3.31 -22.55 8.24
C ALA A 328 -1.81 -22.25 8.41
N ARG A 329 -0.93 -23.15 7.93
CA ARG A 329 0.47 -22.85 7.65
C ARG A 329 0.59 -22.20 6.29
N LEU A 330 1.46 -21.19 6.14
CA LEU A 330 1.57 -20.39 4.94
C LEU A 330 2.89 -20.60 4.21
N ASP A 331 2.79 -20.65 2.88
CA ASP A 331 3.90 -20.28 1.99
C ASP A 331 3.51 -19.02 1.23
N VAL A 332 4.47 -18.11 1.02
CA VAL A 332 4.30 -16.93 0.18
C VAL A 332 5.33 -16.96 -0.93
N VAL A 333 4.90 -16.73 -2.16
CA VAL A 333 5.80 -16.55 -3.30
C VAL A 333 5.65 -15.15 -3.87
N GLU A 334 6.79 -14.44 -4.01
CA GLU A 334 6.87 -13.10 -4.56
C GLU A 334 7.99 -13.04 -5.61
N MET A 335 7.67 -12.50 -6.77
CA MET A 335 8.61 -12.43 -7.89
C MET A 335 9.61 -11.27 -7.73
N LEU A 336 9.30 -10.29 -6.90
CA LEU A 336 10.19 -9.20 -6.55
C LEU A 336 11.08 -9.59 -5.35
N ASP A 337 12.00 -8.72 -5.00
CA ASP A 337 12.98 -8.97 -3.93
C ASP A 337 12.46 -8.70 -2.52
N SER A 338 11.21 -8.24 -2.38
CA SER A 338 10.65 -7.87 -1.09
C SER A 338 9.13 -7.95 -1.06
N LEU A 339 8.57 -8.09 0.12
CA LEU A 339 7.14 -7.99 0.39
C LEU A 339 6.71 -6.51 0.51
N MET A 340 5.40 -6.23 0.45
CA MET A 340 4.81 -4.90 0.66
C MET A 340 5.52 -3.80 -0.13
N GLN A 341 5.55 -3.94 -1.46
CA GLN A 341 6.16 -2.94 -2.34
C GLN A 341 5.59 -1.55 -2.07
N GLY A 342 6.49 -0.53 -2.04
CA GLY A 342 6.13 0.84 -1.73
C GLY A 342 6.25 1.24 -0.26
N ALA A 343 6.35 0.30 0.69
CA ALA A 343 6.72 0.58 2.07
C ALA A 343 8.24 0.54 2.25
N ASP A 344 8.80 1.37 3.11
CA ASP A 344 10.21 1.31 3.49
C ASP A 344 10.59 -0.05 4.08
N ARG A 345 11.78 -0.53 3.74
CA ARG A 345 12.22 -1.89 4.09
C ARG A 345 12.35 -2.12 5.60
N ASP A 346 12.70 -1.10 6.37
CA ASP A 346 12.79 -1.17 7.83
C ASP A 346 11.40 -1.45 8.47
N LEU A 347 10.33 -0.83 7.99
CA LEU A 347 8.96 -1.13 8.40
C LEU A 347 8.59 -2.59 8.12
N VAL A 348 8.91 -3.06 6.91
CA VAL A 348 8.61 -4.44 6.48
C VAL A 348 9.43 -5.46 7.27
N LYS A 349 10.67 -5.16 7.64
CA LYS A 349 11.52 -6.04 8.47
C LYS A 349 10.87 -6.33 9.84
N VAL A 350 10.31 -5.31 10.52
CA VAL A 350 9.57 -5.52 11.78
C VAL A 350 8.40 -6.46 11.58
N TRP A 351 7.59 -6.20 10.55
CA TRP A 351 6.47 -7.06 10.20
C TRP A 351 6.91 -8.51 9.93
N GLN A 352 7.98 -8.71 9.13
CA GLN A 352 8.51 -10.04 8.81
C GLN A 352 8.99 -10.79 10.06
N LYS A 353 9.72 -10.12 10.95
CA LYS A 353 10.21 -10.72 12.21
C LYS A 353 9.05 -11.26 13.04
N MET A 354 7.99 -10.48 13.22
CA MET A 354 6.83 -10.88 14.00
C MET A 354 5.99 -11.97 13.34
N ASN A 355 5.85 -11.92 12.03
CA ASN A 355 5.02 -12.87 11.31
C ASN A 355 5.77 -14.12 10.84
N ALA A 356 7.10 -14.20 11.01
CA ALA A 356 7.89 -15.38 10.65
C ALA A 356 7.30 -16.72 11.14
N PRO A 357 6.73 -16.83 12.35
CA PRO A 357 6.14 -18.09 12.82
C PRO A 357 4.92 -18.57 12.02
N ARG A 358 4.27 -17.71 11.24
CA ARG A 358 3.10 -18.05 10.39
C ARG A 358 3.50 -18.77 9.11
N PHE A 359 4.73 -18.56 8.66
CA PHE A 359 5.20 -19.03 7.36
C PHE A 359 6.11 -20.26 7.49
N ASP A 360 5.92 -21.23 6.60
CA ASP A 360 6.91 -22.27 6.37
C ASP A 360 7.99 -21.73 5.43
N ASN A 361 7.58 -20.99 4.38
CA ASN A 361 8.50 -20.38 3.43
C ASN A 361 8.02 -19.00 2.96
N ILE A 362 8.97 -18.06 2.78
CA ILE A 362 8.80 -16.79 2.06
C ILE A 362 9.77 -16.83 0.88
N LEU A 363 9.24 -17.12 -0.32
CA LEU A 363 10.00 -17.31 -1.55
C LEU A 363 10.03 -15.98 -2.33
N LEU A 364 11.05 -15.16 -2.08
CA LEU A 364 11.30 -13.91 -2.81
C LEU A 364 12.07 -14.22 -4.11
N LYS A 365 12.04 -13.28 -5.09
CA LYS A 365 12.68 -13.43 -6.40
C LYS A 365 12.29 -14.74 -7.10
N THR A 366 11.05 -15.19 -6.86
CA THR A 366 10.57 -16.51 -7.31
C THR A 366 9.26 -16.35 -8.07
N LYS A 367 9.19 -16.93 -9.24
CA LYS A 367 7.99 -16.94 -10.09
C LYS A 367 7.21 -18.22 -9.89
N THR A 368 5.89 -18.12 -9.88
CA THR A 368 5.01 -19.27 -10.11
C THR A 368 4.94 -19.52 -11.61
N VAL A 369 5.29 -20.74 -12.05
CA VAL A 369 5.41 -21.08 -13.47
C VAL A 369 4.39 -22.10 -13.94
N GLY A 370 3.71 -22.78 -13.02
CA GLY A 370 2.66 -23.75 -13.34
C GLY A 370 1.92 -24.21 -12.09
N ALA A 371 0.74 -24.81 -12.31
CA ALA A 371 0.01 -25.52 -11.26
C ALA A 371 -0.79 -26.67 -11.85
N THR A 372 -0.98 -27.72 -11.05
CA THR A 372 -1.78 -28.91 -11.40
C THR A 372 -2.72 -29.23 -10.23
N ALA A 373 -4.00 -29.42 -10.53
CA ALA A 373 -4.96 -29.91 -9.56
C ALA A 373 -4.79 -31.44 -9.39
N GLU A 374 -4.45 -31.86 -8.18
CA GLU A 374 -4.32 -33.27 -7.77
C GLU A 374 -5.46 -33.64 -6.80
N ALA A 375 -5.62 -34.92 -6.52
CA ALA A 375 -6.69 -35.39 -5.63
C ALA A 375 -6.54 -34.85 -4.20
N ASP A 376 -5.29 -34.72 -3.74
CA ASP A 376 -4.91 -34.34 -2.39
C ASP A 376 -4.50 -32.85 -2.24
N GLY A 377 -4.51 -32.08 -3.32
CA GLY A 377 -4.16 -30.65 -3.26
C GLY A 377 -3.93 -30.01 -4.63
N ILE A 378 -3.43 -28.81 -4.59
CA ILE A 378 -2.92 -28.09 -5.76
C ILE A 378 -1.40 -28.13 -5.72
N ARG A 379 -0.77 -28.80 -6.68
CA ARG A 379 0.68 -28.78 -6.84
C ARG A 379 1.08 -27.55 -7.65
N VAL A 380 1.88 -26.69 -7.05
CA VAL A 380 2.33 -25.43 -7.66
C VAL A 380 3.83 -25.50 -7.90
N GLN A 381 4.28 -25.08 -9.08
CA GLN A 381 5.67 -25.09 -9.51
C GLN A 381 6.26 -23.69 -9.47
N PHE A 382 7.48 -23.60 -8.95
CA PHE A 382 8.20 -22.34 -8.77
C PHE A 382 9.54 -22.36 -9.53
N GLU A 383 9.97 -21.16 -9.96
CA GLU A 383 11.26 -20.93 -10.57
C GLU A 383 11.88 -19.65 -9.99
N GLY A 384 12.99 -19.79 -9.29
CA GLY A 384 13.79 -18.67 -8.79
C GLY A 384 14.44 -17.89 -9.94
N LEU A 385 14.79 -16.63 -9.71
CA LEU A 385 15.55 -15.84 -10.69
C LEU A 385 16.95 -16.40 -10.95
N ASP A 386 17.48 -17.24 -10.06
CA ASP A 386 18.71 -17.99 -10.20
C ASP A 386 18.55 -19.29 -11.03
N GLY A 387 17.34 -19.57 -11.52
CA GLY A 387 16.99 -20.78 -12.28
C GLY A 387 16.69 -22.01 -11.41
N SER A 388 16.73 -21.89 -10.08
CA SER A 388 16.33 -22.97 -9.18
C SER A 388 14.85 -23.33 -9.39
N LYS A 389 14.52 -24.63 -9.31
CA LYS A 389 13.15 -25.12 -9.46
C LYS A 389 12.72 -25.86 -8.21
N SER A 390 11.51 -25.59 -7.77
CA SER A 390 10.87 -26.27 -6.66
C SER A 390 9.38 -26.40 -6.89
N ASP A 391 8.71 -27.19 -6.07
CA ASP A 391 7.25 -27.29 -6.07
C ASP A 391 6.72 -27.47 -4.64
N GLY A 392 5.43 -27.21 -4.47
CA GLY A 392 4.70 -27.40 -3.22
C GLY A 392 3.29 -27.87 -3.46
N LEU A 393 2.74 -28.61 -2.49
CA LEU A 393 1.36 -29.08 -2.50
C LEU A 393 0.54 -28.33 -1.44
N TYR A 394 -0.61 -27.78 -1.83
CA TYR A 394 -1.42 -26.88 -1.01
C TYR A 394 -2.90 -27.24 -1.04
N ASP A 395 -3.56 -27.10 0.12
CA ASP A 395 -5.01 -27.29 0.24
C ASP A 395 -5.78 -26.11 -0.38
N LEU A 396 -5.17 -24.90 -0.36
CA LEU A 396 -5.73 -23.66 -0.90
C LEU A 396 -4.62 -22.81 -1.51
N VAL A 397 -4.90 -22.24 -2.67
CA VAL A 397 -3.99 -21.30 -3.35
C VAL A 397 -4.71 -19.97 -3.55
N LEU A 398 -4.18 -18.91 -2.96
CA LEU A 398 -4.65 -17.53 -3.17
C LEU A 398 -3.76 -16.84 -4.21
N GLN A 399 -4.36 -16.40 -5.32
CA GLN A 399 -3.69 -15.52 -6.26
C GLN A 399 -4.00 -14.05 -5.94
N ALA A 400 -2.97 -13.29 -5.54
CA ALA A 400 -3.06 -11.90 -5.14
C ALA A 400 -1.99 -11.04 -5.85
N VAL A 401 -1.82 -11.25 -7.15
CA VAL A 401 -0.74 -10.69 -7.99
C VAL A 401 -1.07 -9.33 -8.60
N GLY A 402 -2.04 -8.64 -8.05
CA GLY A 402 -2.42 -7.29 -8.48
C GLY A 402 -3.82 -7.20 -9.05
N ARG A 403 -4.14 -6.02 -9.61
CA ARG A 403 -5.46 -5.68 -10.15
C ARG A 403 -5.34 -5.06 -11.53
N THR A 404 -6.34 -5.30 -12.38
CA THR A 404 -6.44 -4.74 -13.73
C THR A 404 -7.62 -3.78 -13.80
N PRO A 405 -7.45 -2.54 -14.31
CA PRO A 405 -8.55 -1.58 -14.46
C PRO A 405 -9.56 -2.04 -15.52
N ASN A 406 -10.82 -1.65 -15.35
CA ASN A 406 -11.93 -2.12 -16.17
C ASN A 406 -12.25 -1.23 -17.37
N GLY A 407 -11.41 -0.26 -17.75
CA GLY A 407 -11.68 0.69 -18.83
C GLY A 407 -12.02 0.06 -20.18
N GLN A 408 -11.40 -1.08 -20.50
CA GLN A 408 -11.67 -1.81 -21.75
C GLN A 408 -13.02 -2.55 -21.77
N LYS A 409 -13.73 -2.67 -20.62
CA LYS A 409 -14.94 -3.50 -20.49
C LYS A 409 -16.25 -2.76 -20.68
N ILE A 410 -16.20 -1.43 -20.67
CA ILE A 410 -17.37 -0.55 -20.62
C ILE A 410 -17.74 0.04 -21.99
N GLY A 411 -17.04 -0.34 -23.08
CA GLY A 411 -17.27 0.21 -24.42
C GLY A 411 -16.90 1.69 -24.49
N ALA A 412 -15.85 2.11 -23.79
CA ALA A 412 -15.41 3.51 -23.70
C ALA A 412 -15.05 4.10 -25.07
N ASP A 413 -14.56 3.28 -25.99
CA ASP A 413 -14.28 3.60 -27.38
C ASP A 413 -15.53 4.15 -28.11
N ARG A 414 -16.71 3.61 -27.82
CA ARG A 414 -17.98 4.09 -28.40
C ARG A 414 -18.35 5.50 -27.95
N ALA A 415 -17.88 5.91 -26.79
CA ALA A 415 -18.01 7.29 -26.33
C ALA A 415 -16.86 8.21 -26.81
N GLY A 416 -15.90 7.69 -27.58
CA GLY A 416 -14.70 8.44 -27.99
C GLY A 416 -13.67 8.58 -26.86
N VAL A 417 -13.82 7.87 -25.75
CA VAL A 417 -12.91 7.93 -24.59
C VAL A 417 -11.68 7.06 -24.84
N VAL A 418 -10.52 7.64 -24.65
CA VAL A 418 -9.23 6.96 -24.79
C VAL A 418 -9.02 6.02 -23.60
N VAL A 419 -8.68 4.77 -23.89
CA VAL A 419 -8.28 3.75 -22.91
C VAL A 419 -6.91 3.24 -23.29
N THR A 420 -5.98 3.19 -22.34
CA THR A 420 -4.64 2.65 -22.59
C THR A 420 -4.68 1.12 -22.78
N ASP A 421 -3.62 0.53 -23.32
CA ASP A 421 -3.49 -0.93 -23.48
C ASP A 421 -3.61 -1.67 -22.15
N ARG A 422 -3.25 -1.01 -21.04
CA ARG A 422 -3.38 -1.55 -19.68
C ARG A 422 -4.77 -1.37 -19.07
N GLY A 423 -5.71 -0.72 -19.78
CA GLY A 423 -7.10 -0.52 -19.35
C GLY A 423 -7.33 0.74 -18.53
N PHE A 424 -6.35 1.63 -18.37
CA PHE A 424 -6.52 2.92 -17.70
C PHE A 424 -7.14 3.98 -18.61
N ILE A 425 -7.87 4.91 -18.02
CA ILE A 425 -8.45 6.08 -18.68
C ILE A 425 -7.70 7.32 -18.20
N PRO A 426 -6.89 7.99 -19.06
CA PRO A 426 -6.20 9.21 -18.69
C PRO A 426 -7.19 10.35 -18.38
N VAL A 427 -6.90 11.12 -17.34
CA VAL A 427 -7.68 12.28 -16.91
C VAL A 427 -6.77 13.45 -16.55
N ASP A 428 -7.35 14.66 -16.57
CA ASP A 428 -6.73 15.87 -16.04
C ASP A 428 -6.97 16.02 -14.52
N GLN A 429 -6.52 17.12 -13.93
CA GLN A 429 -6.72 17.41 -12.50
C GLN A 429 -8.19 17.68 -12.13
N GLN A 430 -9.06 17.93 -13.10
CA GLN A 430 -10.51 18.02 -12.92
C GLN A 430 -11.23 16.68 -13.15
N MET A 431 -10.47 15.59 -13.26
CA MET A 431 -10.96 14.25 -13.56
C MET A 431 -11.62 14.13 -14.95
N ARG A 432 -11.42 15.09 -15.86
CA ARG A 432 -11.94 15.03 -17.22
C ARG A 432 -11.14 14.08 -18.09
N THR A 433 -11.83 13.28 -18.87
CA THR A 433 -11.20 12.49 -19.94
C THR A 433 -10.92 13.38 -21.16
N ASN A 434 -10.44 12.79 -22.25
CA ASN A 434 -10.35 13.47 -23.55
C ASN A 434 -11.73 13.90 -24.13
N VAL A 435 -12.83 13.42 -23.55
CA VAL A 435 -14.22 13.82 -23.90
C VAL A 435 -14.73 14.74 -22.77
N PRO A 436 -14.91 16.06 -22.99
CA PRO A 436 -15.02 17.05 -21.92
C PRO A 436 -16.17 16.88 -20.91
N HIS A 437 -17.26 16.20 -21.29
CA HIS A 437 -18.41 15.92 -20.43
C HIS A 437 -18.39 14.51 -19.82
N ILE A 438 -17.28 13.75 -20.05
CA ILE A 438 -17.06 12.44 -19.48
C ILE A 438 -15.82 12.49 -18.58
N PHE A 439 -16.01 12.14 -17.33
CA PHE A 439 -15.00 12.07 -16.27
C PHE A 439 -14.66 10.61 -15.97
N ALA A 440 -13.51 10.36 -15.35
CA ALA A 440 -13.18 9.04 -14.82
C ALA A 440 -12.49 9.19 -13.45
N ILE A 441 -12.73 8.22 -12.54
CA ILE A 441 -12.23 8.25 -11.16
C ILE A 441 -11.87 6.85 -10.65
N GLY A 442 -11.06 6.78 -9.61
CA GLY A 442 -10.69 5.57 -8.89
C GLY A 442 -9.68 4.69 -9.62
N ASP A 443 -9.79 3.38 -9.43
CA ASP A 443 -8.82 2.42 -9.94
C ASP A 443 -8.64 2.48 -11.47
N VAL A 444 -9.65 2.97 -12.18
CA VAL A 444 -9.63 3.04 -13.65
C VAL A 444 -8.74 4.17 -14.18
N VAL A 445 -8.37 5.16 -13.36
CA VAL A 445 -7.55 6.30 -13.81
C VAL A 445 -6.07 6.14 -13.50
N GLY A 446 -5.69 5.35 -12.48
CA GLY A 446 -4.26 5.15 -12.16
C GLY A 446 -4.01 4.60 -10.77
N GLN A 447 -2.72 4.43 -10.49
CA GLN A 447 -2.22 4.06 -9.16
C GLN A 447 -2.16 5.30 -8.24
N PRO A 448 -2.22 5.10 -6.91
CA PRO A 448 -2.56 3.85 -6.23
C PRO A 448 -4.05 3.52 -6.36
N MET A 449 -4.40 2.22 -6.44
CA MET A 449 -5.79 1.75 -6.49
C MET A 449 -6.39 1.69 -5.08
N LEU A 450 -6.73 2.85 -4.52
CA LEU A 450 -7.17 3.00 -3.13
C LEU A 450 -8.55 3.67 -3.06
N ALA A 451 -9.39 3.16 -2.15
CA ALA A 451 -10.77 3.61 -2.00
C ALA A 451 -10.87 5.10 -1.59
N HIS A 452 -10.02 5.54 -0.66
CA HIS A 452 -10.00 6.94 -0.19
C HIS A 452 -9.55 7.92 -1.30
N LYS A 453 -8.58 7.57 -2.15
CA LYS A 453 -8.25 8.34 -3.35
C LYS A 453 -9.48 8.52 -4.23
N ALA A 454 -10.19 7.43 -4.54
CA ALA A 454 -11.36 7.45 -5.41
C ALA A 454 -12.50 8.32 -4.87
N VAL A 455 -12.67 8.41 -3.54
CA VAL A 455 -13.67 9.28 -2.89
C VAL A 455 -13.37 10.76 -3.18
N HIS A 456 -12.13 11.19 -2.99
CA HIS A 456 -11.72 12.57 -3.25
C HIS A 456 -11.80 12.94 -4.74
N GLU A 457 -11.36 12.05 -5.63
CA GLU A 457 -11.54 12.20 -7.08
C GLU A 457 -13.03 12.29 -7.46
N GLY A 458 -13.88 11.51 -6.79
CA GLY A 458 -15.33 11.52 -6.98
C GLY A 458 -15.98 12.84 -6.60
N HIS A 459 -15.55 13.47 -5.52
CA HIS A 459 -16.02 14.80 -5.12
C HIS A 459 -15.61 15.85 -6.15
N VAL A 460 -14.34 15.88 -6.57
CA VAL A 460 -13.85 16.80 -7.61
C VAL A 460 -14.64 16.63 -8.90
N ALA A 461 -14.80 15.40 -9.42
CA ALA A 461 -15.55 15.16 -10.64
C ALA A 461 -17.02 15.64 -10.54
N ALA A 462 -17.68 15.41 -9.40
CA ALA A 462 -19.05 15.85 -9.17
C ALA A 462 -19.18 17.38 -9.09
N GLU A 463 -18.26 18.05 -8.42
CA GLU A 463 -18.21 19.50 -8.28
C GLU A 463 -17.95 20.18 -9.64
N VAL A 464 -16.99 19.67 -10.41
CA VAL A 464 -16.71 20.15 -11.77
C VAL A 464 -17.92 19.91 -12.69
N ALA A 465 -18.60 18.75 -12.58
CA ALA A 465 -19.81 18.45 -13.33
C ALA A 465 -20.98 19.39 -12.96
N ALA A 466 -21.03 19.86 -11.71
CA ALA A 466 -22.02 20.83 -11.24
C ALA A 466 -21.66 22.29 -11.61
N GLY A 467 -20.50 22.53 -12.23
CA GLY A 467 -20.09 23.85 -12.73
C GLY A 467 -19.00 24.54 -11.92
N ASP A 468 -18.45 23.92 -10.89
CA ASP A 468 -17.29 24.46 -10.17
C ASP A 468 -16.01 24.27 -10.99
N SER A 469 -15.58 25.33 -11.65
CA SER A 469 -14.35 25.33 -12.46
C SER A 469 -13.07 25.38 -11.65
N LYS A 470 -13.13 25.53 -10.31
CA LYS A 470 -11.96 25.63 -9.41
C LYS A 470 -11.64 24.33 -8.70
N ALA A 471 -12.58 23.39 -8.68
CA ALA A 471 -12.33 22.08 -8.06
C ALA A 471 -11.23 21.33 -8.82
N LEU A 472 -10.21 20.88 -8.10
CA LEU A 472 -9.04 20.19 -8.63
C LEU A 472 -8.64 19.06 -7.67
N PHE A 473 -8.17 17.97 -8.22
CA PHE A 473 -7.50 16.92 -7.44
C PHE A 473 -6.01 17.26 -7.36
N ASP A 474 -5.62 17.85 -6.25
CA ASP A 474 -4.27 18.38 -5.98
C ASP A 474 -3.65 17.81 -4.70
N ALA A 475 -4.12 16.65 -4.25
CA ALA A 475 -3.58 15.97 -3.09
C ALA A 475 -2.05 15.78 -3.23
N ARG A 476 -1.30 16.24 -2.22
CA ARG A 476 0.17 16.09 -2.20
C ARG A 476 0.56 14.66 -1.92
N VAL A 477 -0.20 13.99 -1.07
CA VAL A 477 0.07 12.62 -0.63
C VAL A 477 -1.20 11.79 -0.51
N ILE A 478 -1.04 10.48 -0.65
CA ILE A 478 -2.10 9.50 -0.47
C ILE A 478 -1.55 8.41 0.46
N PRO A 479 -2.05 8.25 1.69
CA PRO A 479 -1.56 7.26 2.62
C PRO A 479 -1.88 5.83 2.17
N SER A 480 -1.02 4.90 2.55
CA SER A 480 -1.20 3.46 2.33
C SER A 480 -1.12 2.73 3.65
N VAL A 481 -1.91 1.67 3.80
CA VAL A 481 -1.95 0.84 5.01
C VAL A 481 -2.08 -0.63 4.64
N ALA A 482 -1.22 -1.47 5.21
CA ALA A 482 -1.41 -2.92 5.29
C ALA A 482 -1.99 -3.22 6.68
N TYR A 483 -3.23 -3.72 6.72
CA TYR A 483 -3.96 -4.01 7.97
C TYR A 483 -3.63 -5.40 8.51
N THR A 484 -2.38 -5.76 8.42
CA THR A 484 -1.81 -6.97 9.03
C THR A 484 -1.63 -6.77 10.54
N ASP A 485 -1.04 -7.73 11.25
CA ASP A 485 -0.60 -7.58 12.62
C ASP A 485 0.92 -7.87 12.73
N PRO A 486 1.76 -6.85 13.06
CA PRO A 486 1.44 -5.42 13.21
C PRO A 486 0.96 -4.79 11.91
N GLU A 487 0.25 -3.67 12.00
CA GLU A 487 -0.07 -2.85 10.84
C GLU A 487 1.18 -2.15 10.31
N VAL A 488 1.24 -1.94 8.99
CA VAL A 488 2.28 -1.14 8.34
C VAL A 488 1.61 -0.01 7.57
N ALA A 489 1.87 1.23 7.96
CA ALA A 489 1.30 2.42 7.34
C ALA A 489 2.40 3.36 6.87
N TRP A 490 2.23 3.98 5.69
CA TRP A 490 3.19 4.94 5.15
C TRP A 490 2.51 5.99 4.29
N VAL A 491 3.16 7.14 4.17
CA VAL A 491 2.67 8.27 3.38
C VAL A 491 3.81 9.17 2.92
N GLY A 492 3.71 9.71 1.71
CA GLY A 492 4.70 10.61 1.14
C GLY A 492 5.97 9.91 0.70
N LEU A 493 7.10 10.60 0.79
CA LEU A 493 8.42 10.14 0.35
C LEU A 493 8.95 9.03 1.26
N THR A 494 9.44 7.94 0.67
CA THR A 494 10.15 6.87 1.39
C THR A 494 11.66 7.12 1.42
N GLU A 495 12.41 6.50 2.35
CA GLU A 495 13.88 6.59 2.37
C GLU A 495 14.50 6.03 1.09
N ASP A 496 13.94 4.92 0.57
CA ASP A 496 14.44 4.30 -0.66
C ASP A 496 14.24 5.22 -1.87
N GLU A 497 13.09 5.88 -1.98
CA GLU A 497 12.83 6.88 -3.02
C GLU A 497 13.71 8.12 -2.85
N ALA A 498 13.88 8.61 -1.62
CA ALA A 498 14.76 9.74 -1.33
C ALA A 498 16.19 9.45 -1.80
N ARG A 499 16.71 8.26 -1.44
CA ARG A 499 18.03 7.81 -1.86
C ARG A 499 18.15 7.68 -3.39
N ALA A 500 17.19 7.05 -4.03
CA ALA A 500 17.17 6.84 -5.49
C ALA A 500 17.12 8.18 -6.27
N ARG A 501 16.44 9.19 -5.70
CA ARG A 501 16.27 10.51 -6.31
C ARG A 501 17.31 11.54 -5.86
N GLY A 502 18.22 11.17 -4.94
CA GLY A 502 19.22 12.09 -4.38
C GLY A 502 18.61 13.24 -3.58
N ILE A 503 17.46 13.04 -2.94
CA ILE A 503 16.80 14.02 -2.09
C ILE A 503 17.40 13.91 -0.69
N PRO A 504 18.06 14.98 -0.17
CA PRO A 504 18.58 14.96 1.19
C PRO A 504 17.41 14.98 2.18
N VAL A 505 17.41 14.02 3.10
CA VAL A 505 16.38 13.93 4.14
C VAL A 505 16.99 13.75 5.51
N ARG A 506 16.41 14.43 6.49
CA ARG A 506 16.67 14.22 7.91
C ARG A 506 15.60 13.31 8.49
N LYS A 507 16.03 12.19 9.08
CA LYS A 507 15.16 11.18 9.65
C LYS A 507 14.97 11.41 11.15
N GLY A 508 13.71 11.39 11.61
CA GLY A 508 13.35 11.19 12.99
C GLY A 508 12.70 9.83 13.16
N LEU A 509 13.27 8.98 14.02
CA LEU A 509 12.75 7.66 14.31
C LEU A 509 12.59 7.50 15.82
N PHE A 510 11.36 7.19 16.25
CA PHE A 510 11.05 6.89 17.64
C PHE A 510 10.64 5.41 17.76
N PRO A 511 11.44 4.56 18.44
CA PRO A 511 11.12 3.17 18.65
C PRO A 511 10.02 3.02 19.71
N TRP A 512 9.06 2.16 19.48
CA TRP A 512 7.95 1.95 20.43
C TRP A 512 8.38 1.23 21.71
N ALA A 513 9.54 0.59 21.72
CA ALA A 513 10.19 0.09 22.93
C ALA A 513 10.50 1.20 23.97
N ALA A 514 10.46 2.47 23.57
CA ALA A 514 10.53 3.63 24.45
C ALA A 514 9.16 4.29 24.70
N SER A 515 8.08 3.78 24.12
CA SER A 515 6.72 4.32 24.30
C SER A 515 6.05 3.69 25.51
N GLY A 516 5.72 4.51 26.54
CA GLY A 516 5.00 4.03 27.72
C GLY A 516 3.66 3.35 27.37
N ARG A 517 2.96 3.81 26.34
CA ARG A 517 1.69 3.20 25.90
C ARG A 517 1.89 1.86 25.21
N ALA A 518 2.88 1.76 24.32
CA ALA A 518 3.18 0.52 23.61
C ALA A 518 3.63 -0.57 24.59
N ILE A 519 4.53 -0.23 25.53
CA ILE A 519 5.00 -1.11 26.60
C ILE A 519 3.82 -1.57 27.49
N ALA A 520 2.95 -0.64 27.90
CA ALA A 520 1.80 -0.96 28.74
C ALA A 520 0.80 -1.90 28.05
N ASN A 521 0.72 -1.83 26.71
CA ASN A 521 -0.10 -2.73 25.90
C ASN A 521 0.57 -4.10 25.63
N GLY A 522 1.87 -4.26 25.95
CA GLY A 522 2.66 -5.44 25.56
C GLY A 522 2.91 -5.53 24.04
N ARG A 523 2.88 -4.39 23.33
CA ARG A 523 2.98 -4.28 21.86
C ARG A 523 3.96 -3.16 21.47
N ASP A 524 5.22 -3.36 21.82
CA ASP A 524 6.30 -2.37 21.68
C ASP A 524 7.28 -2.69 20.53
N GLU A 525 6.90 -3.61 19.68
CA GLU A 525 7.70 -4.14 18.59
C GLU A 525 7.90 -3.17 17.40
N GLY A 526 7.29 -2.01 17.42
CA GLY A 526 7.23 -1.11 16.28
C GLY A 526 8.07 0.15 16.42
N PHE A 527 7.88 1.05 15.48
CA PHE A 527 8.42 2.41 15.52
C PHE A 527 7.60 3.37 14.66
N THR A 528 7.78 4.67 14.92
CA THR A 528 7.30 5.77 14.09
C THR A 528 8.50 6.49 13.48
N LYS A 529 8.47 6.67 12.14
CA LYS A 529 9.53 7.33 11.36
C LYS A 529 8.96 8.49 10.57
N LEU A 530 9.63 9.64 10.64
CA LEU A 530 9.32 10.83 9.86
C LEU A 530 10.55 11.27 9.05
N LEU A 531 10.32 11.76 7.84
CA LEU A 531 11.36 12.26 6.94
C LEU A 531 11.11 13.73 6.66
N PHE A 532 12.12 14.55 6.93
CA PHE A 532 12.08 16.00 6.71
C PHE A 532 13.07 16.39 5.62
N ASP A 533 12.78 17.45 4.90
CA ASP A 533 13.71 18.06 3.95
C ASP A 533 14.98 18.53 4.68
N ASP A 534 16.12 18.05 4.23
CA ASP A 534 17.44 18.41 4.77
C ASP A 534 18.31 19.10 3.71
N SER A 535 17.69 19.69 2.70
CA SER A 535 18.39 20.50 1.70
C SER A 535 19.03 21.72 2.35
N PRO A 536 20.12 22.26 1.76
CA PRO A 536 20.76 23.47 2.26
C PRO A 536 19.80 24.67 2.38
N ASP A 537 18.81 24.75 1.51
CA ASP A 537 17.82 25.83 1.48
C ASP A 537 16.78 25.71 2.61
N ALA A 538 16.65 24.55 3.21
CA ALA A 538 15.75 24.31 4.35
C ALA A 538 16.28 24.91 5.67
N HIS A 539 17.59 25.26 5.75
CA HIS A 539 18.22 25.87 6.93
C HIS A 539 17.90 25.18 8.26
N GLY A 540 17.70 23.85 8.25
CA GLY A 540 17.34 23.07 9.43
C GLY A 540 15.84 23.10 9.81
N HIS A 541 15.01 23.83 9.06
CA HIS A 541 13.55 23.93 9.20
C HIS A 541 12.82 23.30 8.01
N GLY A 542 13.36 22.22 7.48
CA GLY A 542 12.76 21.52 6.35
C GLY A 542 11.41 20.91 6.69
N ARG A 543 10.49 21.00 5.72
CA ARG A 543 9.14 20.47 5.85
C ARG A 543 9.15 18.94 5.86
N ILE A 544 8.14 18.36 6.48
CA ILE A 544 7.93 16.93 6.41
C ILE A 544 7.63 16.50 4.96
N LEU A 545 8.33 15.48 4.48
CA LEU A 545 8.21 14.93 3.13
C LEU A 545 7.52 13.56 3.11
N GLY A 546 7.64 12.81 4.20
CA GLY A 546 7.07 11.48 4.30
C GLY A 546 7.18 10.90 5.69
N GLY A 547 6.60 9.74 5.87
CA GLY A 547 6.71 9.00 7.12
C GLY A 547 6.10 7.61 7.04
N GLY A 548 6.43 6.79 8.01
CA GLY A 548 5.93 5.43 8.12
C GLY A 548 5.83 5.00 9.58
N ILE A 549 4.87 4.15 9.84
CA ILE A 549 4.58 3.60 11.17
C ILE A 549 4.39 2.10 11.02
N VAL A 550 5.05 1.34 11.86
CA VAL A 550 4.79 -0.09 12.02
C VAL A 550 4.45 -0.38 13.47
N GLY A 551 3.32 -1.02 13.69
CA GLY A 551 2.80 -1.33 15.03
C GLY A 551 1.28 -1.41 15.05
N THR A 552 0.70 -1.61 16.23
CA THR A 552 -0.75 -1.62 16.40
C THR A 552 -1.34 -0.24 16.11
N HIS A 553 -2.47 -0.17 15.39
CA HIS A 553 -3.16 1.08 15.05
C HIS A 553 -2.35 2.06 14.18
N ALA A 554 -1.33 1.60 13.47
CA ALA A 554 -0.55 2.44 12.55
C ALA A 554 -1.44 3.10 11.49
N GLY A 555 -2.46 2.38 11.01
CA GLY A 555 -3.43 2.87 10.05
C GLY A 555 -4.29 4.03 10.57
N ASP A 556 -4.63 4.04 11.86
CA ASP A 556 -5.38 5.12 12.49
C ASP A 556 -4.50 6.37 12.73
N MET A 557 -3.18 6.19 12.88
CA MET A 557 -2.24 7.26 13.19
C MET A 557 -1.68 7.96 11.95
N ILE A 558 -1.54 7.26 10.82
CA ILE A 558 -0.89 7.80 9.61
C ILE A 558 -1.59 9.03 9.03
N GLY A 559 -2.85 9.23 9.37
CA GLY A 559 -3.62 10.39 8.97
C GLY A 559 -3.05 11.71 9.50
N GLU A 560 -2.45 11.72 10.71
CA GLU A 560 -1.77 12.90 11.27
C GLU A 560 -0.52 13.24 10.47
N VAL A 561 0.27 12.23 10.09
CA VAL A 561 1.45 12.43 9.23
C VAL A 561 1.04 12.98 7.86
N ALA A 562 -0.03 12.46 7.27
CA ALA A 562 -0.58 12.98 6.01
C ALA A 562 -1.01 14.45 6.14
N LEU A 563 -1.71 14.81 7.23
CA LEU A 563 -2.13 16.18 7.52
C LEU A 563 -0.90 17.11 7.67
N ALA A 564 0.12 16.67 8.39
CA ALA A 564 1.35 17.45 8.56
C ALA A 564 2.04 17.74 7.20
N ILE A 565 2.06 16.77 6.28
CA ILE A 565 2.59 16.95 4.92
C ILE A 565 1.72 17.95 4.12
N GLU A 566 0.41 17.79 4.14
CA GLU A 566 -0.52 18.70 3.44
C GLU A 566 -0.41 20.13 3.94
N MET A 567 -0.27 20.33 5.25
CA MET A 567 -0.08 21.63 5.88
C MET A 567 1.34 22.19 5.71
N GLY A 568 2.31 21.38 5.29
CA GLY A 568 3.70 21.77 5.12
C GLY A 568 4.41 22.05 6.43
N ALA A 569 4.06 21.32 7.50
CA ALA A 569 4.66 21.40 8.82
C ALA A 569 6.15 21.04 8.80
N ASP A 570 6.92 21.56 9.74
CA ASP A 570 8.30 21.15 10.01
C ASP A 570 8.38 20.31 11.31
N ALA A 571 9.59 19.88 11.67
CA ALA A 571 9.81 19.07 12.86
C ALA A 571 9.47 19.81 14.18
N VAL A 572 9.57 21.15 14.17
CA VAL A 572 9.24 21.97 15.34
C VAL A 572 7.74 22.07 15.54
N ASP A 573 6.98 22.25 14.44
CA ASP A 573 5.53 22.30 14.47
C ASP A 573 4.94 21.02 15.04
N ILE A 574 5.40 19.86 14.54
CA ILE A 574 4.93 18.54 14.96
C ILE A 574 5.38 18.25 16.41
N GLY A 575 6.67 18.46 16.74
CA GLY A 575 7.22 18.16 18.07
C GLY A 575 6.66 19.07 19.19
N LYS A 576 6.25 20.31 18.86
CA LYS A 576 5.58 21.20 19.83
C LYS A 576 4.08 21.03 19.93
N THR A 577 3.48 20.25 19.05
CA THR A 577 2.07 19.87 19.17
C THR A 577 1.91 18.98 20.39
N ILE A 578 1.07 19.40 21.36
CA ILE A 578 0.86 18.63 22.60
C ILE A 578 0.00 17.40 22.29
N HIS A 579 0.60 16.23 22.45
CA HIS A 579 -0.09 14.95 22.34
C HIS A 579 -0.58 14.48 23.73
N PRO A 580 -1.74 13.81 23.82
CA PRO A 580 -2.21 13.26 25.10
C PRO A 580 -1.32 12.11 25.55
N HIS A 581 -1.01 12.07 26.87
CA HIS A 581 -0.16 11.05 27.49
C HIS A 581 -0.96 10.11 28.39
N PRO A 582 -0.72 8.76 28.36
CA PRO A 582 0.10 8.04 27.39
C PRO A 582 -0.73 7.58 26.17
N THR A 583 -0.23 7.80 24.98
CA THR A 583 -0.86 7.34 23.72
C THR A 583 0.18 6.85 22.73
N LEU A 584 -0.27 6.10 21.70
CA LEU A 584 0.60 5.75 20.58
C LEU A 584 0.90 6.96 19.69
N GLY A 585 -0.04 7.92 19.60
CA GLY A 585 0.11 9.16 18.83
C GLY A 585 1.29 10.02 19.25
N GLU A 586 1.69 9.99 20.56
CA GLU A 586 2.90 10.69 21.04
C GLU A 586 4.15 10.33 20.23
N SER A 587 4.22 9.10 19.69
CA SER A 587 5.37 8.65 18.91
C SER A 587 5.61 9.49 17.65
N ILE A 588 4.59 10.19 17.14
CA ILE A 588 4.73 11.11 15.99
C ILE A 588 5.46 12.39 16.43
N GLY A 589 5.00 13.00 17.54
CA GLY A 589 5.67 14.16 18.13
C GLY A 589 7.10 13.85 18.55
N LEU A 590 7.31 12.71 19.23
CA LEU A 590 8.63 12.25 19.66
C LEU A 590 9.58 11.95 18.49
N ALA A 591 9.08 11.38 17.39
CA ALA A 591 9.87 11.19 16.18
C ALA A 591 10.29 12.54 15.56
N ALA A 592 9.42 13.54 15.58
CA ALA A 592 9.76 14.90 15.14
C ALA A 592 10.80 15.56 16.07
N GLU A 593 10.68 15.37 17.38
CA GLU A 593 11.66 15.84 18.35
C GLU A 593 13.04 15.17 18.15
N VAL A 594 13.07 13.87 17.79
CA VAL A 594 14.32 13.18 17.42
C VAL A 594 14.95 13.85 16.23
N ALA A 595 14.19 14.16 15.17
CA ALA A 595 14.73 14.86 14.00
C ALA A 595 15.22 16.26 14.33
N HIS A 596 14.57 16.96 15.27
CA HIS A 596 14.97 18.29 15.72
C HIS A 596 16.13 18.27 16.72
N GLY A 597 16.38 17.12 17.38
CA GLY A 597 17.41 16.98 18.42
C GLY A 597 16.96 17.44 19.81
N SER A 598 15.67 17.53 20.08
CA SER A 598 15.07 17.95 21.36
C SER A 598 14.42 16.81 22.15
N CYS A 599 14.35 15.60 21.59
CA CYS A 599 13.75 14.45 22.27
C CYS A 599 14.53 14.09 23.55
N THR A 600 13.81 13.98 24.67
CA THR A 600 14.36 13.61 25.99
C THR A 600 14.10 12.15 26.34
N ASP A 601 13.23 11.45 25.64
CA ASP A 601 12.81 10.08 25.92
C ASP A 601 13.74 9.03 25.30
N LEU A 602 14.71 9.49 24.52
CA LEU A 602 15.79 8.66 23.98
C LEU A 602 17.16 9.18 24.48
N PRO A 603 18.18 8.32 24.53
CA PRO A 603 19.56 8.78 24.78
C PRO A 603 19.95 9.88 23.79
N PRO A 604 20.67 10.92 24.24
CA PRO A 604 21.09 11.98 23.34
C PRO A 604 21.97 11.42 22.20
N PRO A 605 21.85 11.97 20.98
CA PRO A 605 22.72 11.55 19.89
C PRO A 605 24.16 11.78 20.29
N ARG A 606 25.01 10.79 20.06
CA ARG A 606 26.44 10.89 20.36
C ARG A 606 27.03 12.00 19.48
N ARG A 607 27.72 12.94 20.12
CA ARG A 607 28.44 14.02 19.45
C ARG A 607 29.71 13.52 18.79
#